data_a610b0b42e06c4218ccdfc777e436975
#
_entry.id   a610b0b42e06c4218ccdfc777e436975
#
_cell.length_a   1.000
_cell.length_b   1.000
_cell.length_c   1.000
_cell.angle_alpha   90.00
_cell.angle_beta   90.00
_cell.angle_gamma   90.00
#
_symmetry.space_group_name_H-M   'P 1'
#
loop_
_entity.id
_entity.type
_entity.pdbx_description
1 polymer ?
#
loop_
_entity_poly.entity_id
_entity_poly.type
_entity_poly.pdbx_seq_one_letter_code
_entity_poly.pdbx_strand_id
1 'polypeptide(L)'
;VYTQRYLDILKQHNVKATFFQIGQNVREYPDLAKAVVEAGHQVACHSDTHPDLTTLDEATLQKELSQSISSIKNATGVDTTMLRPPYGSFREATWLKSKGMLSLSVLWTQDSHDWSRPGADKIVSNSLAGIGSGSIILMHDGGGNRDQDLEALPQILETLQNQGYTFVTLSELMQSDSAIPNEIRTGEAKLPANCVWPSELGDA
;
A
#
# COMPACT_ATOMS: atom_id res chain seq x y z
N VAL A 1 15.09 8.07 -2.90
CA VAL A 1 15.48 8.32 -4.21
C VAL A 1 15.11 7.24 -5.22
N TYR A 2 14.61 6.09 -4.77
CA TYR A 2 14.11 5.07 -5.69
C TYR A 2 12.68 5.37 -6.16
N THR A 3 11.85 6.01 -5.37
CA THR A 3 10.45 6.35 -5.70
C THR A 3 10.33 7.05 -7.07
N GLN A 4 11.18 8.04 -7.37
CA GLN A 4 11.14 8.71 -8.67
C GLN A 4 11.41 7.72 -9.82
N ARG A 5 12.36 6.81 -9.67
CA ARG A 5 12.66 5.79 -10.69
C ARG A 5 11.50 4.81 -10.87
N TYR A 6 10.78 4.46 -9.77
CA TYR A 6 9.54 3.69 -9.86
C TYR A 6 8.47 4.45 -10.63
N LEU A 7 8.26 5.74 -10.35
CA LEU A 7 7.31 6.57 -11.08
C LEU A 7 7.63 6.64 -12.58
N ASP A 8 8.91 6.74 -12.93
CA ASP A 8 9.35 6.78 -14.32
C ASP A 8 9.03 5.46 -15.05
N ILE A 9 9.29 4.31 -14.42
CA ILE A 9 8.96 2.99 -14.97
C ILE A 9 7.44 2.82 -15.10
N LEU A 10 6.67 3.12 -14.06
CA LEU A 10 5.21 3.01 -14.08
C LEU A 10 4.60 3.88 -15.19
N LYS A 11 5.15 5.09 -15.38
CA LYS A 11 4.75 5.99 -16.46
C LYS A 11 5.05 5.40 -17.85
N GLN A 12 6.24 4.82 -18.05
CA GLN A 12 6.63 4.19 -19.31
C GLN A 12 5.69 3.06 -19.72
N HIS A 13 5.21 2.29 -18.73
CA HIS A 13 4.26 1.19 -18.94
C HIS A 13 2.79 1.62 -18.85
N ASN A 14 2.50 2.90 -18.62
CA ASN A 14 1.14 3.42 -18.41
C ASN A 14 0.37 2.68 -17.31
N VAL A 15 1.02 2.43 -16.18
CA VAL A 15 0.49 1.67 -15.03
C VAL A 15 0.27 2.59 -13.85
N LYS A 16 -0.82 2.36 -13.12
CA LYS A 16 -1.11 2.99 -11.83
C LYS A 16 -0.84 2.01 -10.69
N ALA A 17 -0.46 2.56 -9.54
CA ALA A 17 -0.16 1.79 -8.34
C ALA A 17 -0.66 2.53 -7.09
N THR A 18 -0.67 1.83 -5.96
CA THR A 18 -0.92 2.42 -4.65
C THR A 18 0.36 2.42 -3.83
N PHE A 19 0.74 3.60 -3.35
CA PHE A 19 1.91 3.83 -2.51
C PHE A 19 1.50 3.99 -1.06
N PHE A 20 1.90 3.06 -0.22
CA PHE A 20 1.74 3.16 1.22
C PHE A 20 2.94 3.89 1.81
N GLN A 21 2.73 5.11 2.29
CA GLN A 21 3.80 6.02 2.66
C GLN A 21 3.97 6.13 4.18
N ILE A 22 5.23 6.08 4.64
CA ILE A 22 5.62 6.32 6.04
C ILE A 22 5.56 7.84 6.29
N GLY A 23 4.81 8.27 7.30
CA GLY A 23 4.57 9.69 7.57
C GLY A 23 5.85 10.50 7.79
N GLN A 24 6.83 9.94 8.50
CA GLN A 24 8.15 10.55 8.68
C GLN A 24 8.84 10.83 7.34
N ASN A 25 8.81 9.87 6.40
CA ASN A 25 9.42 10.05 5.08
C ASN A 25 8.66 11.08 4.24
N VAL A 26 7.33 11.14 4.38
CA VAL A 26 6.52 12.17 3.71
C VAL A 26 6.92 13.56 4.20
N ARG A 27 7.16 13.75 5.50
CA ARG A 27 7.62 15.04 6.04
C ARG A 27 9.03 15.40 5.57
N GLU A 28 9.90 14.40 5.42
CA GLU A 28 11.28 14.60 4.96
C GLU A 28 11.34 14.90 3.45
N TYR A 29 10.45 14.27 2.66
CA TYR A 29 10.42 14.38 1.20
C TYR A 29 9.00 14.71 0.67
N PRO A 30 8.40 15.86 1.06
CA PRO A 30 7.01 16.18 0.71
C PRO A 30 6.78 16.32 -0.81
N ASP A 31 7.77 16.83 -1.53
CA ASP A 31 7.67 16.97 -3.00
C ASP A 31 7.59 15.60 -3.70
N LEU A 32 8.23 14.58 -3.13
CA LEU A 32 8.17 13.23 -3.67
C LEU A 32 6.79 12.59 -3.43
N ALA A 33 6.22 12.79 -2.24
CA ALA A 33 4.85 12.34 -1.95
C ALA A 33 3.83 13.02 -2.88
N LYS A 34 4.01 14.32 -3.14
CA LYS A 34 3.20 15.08 -4.09
C LYS A 34 3.35 14.57 -5.53
N ALA A 35 4.57 14.27 -5.98
CA ALA A 35 4.83 13.72 -7.30
C ALA A 35 4.12 12.38 -7.54
N VAL A 36 3.99 11.52 -6.52
CA VAL A 36 3.21 10.27 -6.60
C VAL A 36 1.75 10.56 -6.96
N VAL A 37 1.12 11.52 -6.28
CA VAL A 37 -0.28 11.89 -6.54
C VAL A 37 -0.43 12.58 -7.91
N GLU A 38 0.47 13.50 -8.24
CA GLU A 38 0.46 14.21 -9.54
C GLU A 38 0.65 13.25 -10.72
N ALA A 39 1.37 12.14 -10.53
CA ALA A 39 1.48 11.08 -11.52
C ALA A 39 0.21 10.20 -11.60
N GLY A 40 -0.82 10.46 -10.79
CA GLY A 40 -2.10 9.75 -10.80
C GLY A 40 -2.08 8.42 -10.04
N HIS A 41 -1.12 8.21 -9.16
CA HIS A 41 -1.10 7.06 -8.24
C HIS A 41 -1.89 7.36 -6.97
N GLN A 42 -2.33 6.31 -6.31
CA GLN A 42 -2.97 6.42 -5.00
C GLN A 42 -1.90 6.48 -3.90
N VAL A 43 -2.12 7.31 -2.88
CA VAL A 43 -1.33 7.30 -1.64
C VAL A 43 -2.17 6.81 -0.48
N ALA A 44 -1.55 6.08 0.44
CA ALA A 44 -2.19 5.54 1.63
C ALA A 44 -1.20 5.49 2.81
N CYS A 45 -1.72 5.23 4.01
CA CYS A 45 -0.96 5.23 5.26
C CYS A 45 -0.11 3.96 5.42
N HIS A 46 1.14 4.13 5.92
CA HIS A 46 2.02 3.04 6.34
C HIS A 46 2.62 3.30 7.73
N SER A 47 1.82 3.81 8.66
CA SER A 47 2.24 4.36 9.96
C SER A 47 3.17 5.58 9.87
N ASP A 48 3.55 6.15 10.98
CA ASP A 48 4.44 7.32 11.01
C ASP A 48 5.92 6.95 11.00
N THR A 49 6.31 5.94 11.81
CA THR A 49 7.72 5.54 11.98
C THR A 49 8.01 4.06 11.70
N HIS A 50 7.03 3.33 11.17
CA HIS A 50 7.12 1.92 10.79
C HIS A 50 7.33 0.92 11.95
N PRO A 51 6.65 1.08 13.12
CA PRO A 51 6.69 0.07 14.17
C PRO A 51 5.75 -1.11 13.88
N ASP A 52 5.92 -2.22 14.60
CA ASP A 52 4.87 -3.24 14.68
C ASP A 52 3.68 -2.69 15.48
N LEU A 53 2.58 -2.40 14.77
CA LEU A 53 1.40 -1.76 15.35
C LEU A 53 0.71 -2.63 16.41
N THR A 54 0.90 -3.95 16.36
CA THR A 54 0.27 -4.88 17.32
C THR A 54 0.87 -4.80 18.73
N THR A 55 2.07 -4.25 18.85
CA THR A 55 2.80 -4.10 20.11
C THR A 55 2.50 -2.79 20.83
N LEU A 56 1.82 -1.85 20.17
CA LEU A 56 1.60 -0.51 20.68
C LEU A 56 0.37 -0.44 21.63
N ASP A 57 0.45 0.44 22.61
CA ASP A 57 -0.73 0.88 23.34
C ASP A 57 -1.65 1.74 22.45
N GLU A 58 -2.86 2.00 22.92
CA GLU A 58 -3.87 2.73 22.15
C GLU A 58 -3.40 4.15 21.80
N ALA A 59 -2.81 4.88 22.74
CA ALA A 59 -2.40 6.27 22.54
C ALA A 59 -1.26 6.37 21.53
N THR A 60 -0.27 5.47 21.62
CA THR A 60 0.86 5.41 20.69
C THR A 60 0.41 4.98 19.31
N LEU A 61 -0.49 4.01 19.19
CA LEU A 61 -1.08 3.59 17.91
C LEU A 61 -1.80 4.75 17.23
N GLN A 62 -2.68 5.45 17.96
CA GLN A 62 -3.43 6.58 17.40
C GLN A 62 -2.49 7.70 16.97
N LYS A 63 -1.40 7.94 17.69
CA LYS A 63 -0.37 8.92 17.31
C LYS A 63 0.32 8.50 16.00
N GLU A 64 0.75 7.25 15.87
CA GLU A 64 1.35 6.71 14.64
C GLU A 64 0.42 6.89 13.42
N LEU A 65 -0.86 6.57 13.59
CA LEU A 65 -1.82 6.71 12.51
C LEU A 65 -2.12 8.18 12.17
N SER A 66 -2.43 9.00 13.18
CA SER A 66 -2.82 10.40 12.96
C SER A 66 -1.69 11.24 12.40
N GLN A 67 -0.44 11.04 12.84
CA GLN A 67 0.72 11.74 12.31
C GLN A 67 0.98 11.38 10.84
N SER A 68 0.90 10.09 10.49
CA SER A 68 1.07 9.65 9.10
C SER A 68 -0.03 10.22 8.20
N ILE A 69 -1.30 10.06 8.58
CA ILE A 69 -2.45 10.56 7.80
C ILE A 69 -2.35 12.09 7.61
N SER A 70 -2.02 12.82 8.68
CA SER A 70 -1.85 14.27 8.61
C SER A 70 -0.67 14.68 7.73
N SER A 71 0.44 13.94 7.79
CA SER A 71 1.62 14.21 6.95
C SER A 71 1.30 14.03 5.46
N ILE A 72 0.61 12.95 5.11
CA ILE A 72 0.14 12.69 3.74
C ILE A 72 -0.80 13.81 3.29
N LYS A 73 -1.79 14.16 4.10
CA LYS A 73 -2.73 15.23 3.77
C LYS A 73 -2.04 16.57 3.55
N ASN A 74 -1.12 16.95 4.43
CA ASN A 74 -0.40 18.22 4.34
C ASN A 74 0.49 18.31 3.10
N ALA A 75 1.13 17.21 2.70
CA ALA A 75 2.01 17.19 1.54
C ALA A 75 1.25 17.08 0.22
N THR A 76 0.15 16.32 0.19
CA THR A 76 -0.51 15.91 -1.06
C THR A 76 -1.93 16.45 -1.23
N GLY A 77 -2.56 16.92 -0.16
CA GLY A 77 -3.98 17.28 -0.14
C GLY A 77 -4.93 16.07 -0.03
N VAL A 78 -4.42 14.85 -0.05
CA VAL A 78 -5.23 13.61 -0.04
C VAL A 78 -5.58 13.21 1.39
N ASP A 79 -6.87 13.02 1.67
CA ASP A 79 -7.34 12.33 2.86
C ASP A 79 -7.27 10.81 2.61
N THR A 80 -6.59 10.08 3.48
CA THR A 80 -6.54 8.62 3.42
C THR A 80 -7.03 8.00 4.72
N THR A 81 -7.77 6.91 4.60
CA THR A 81 -8.21 6.06 5.73
C THR A 81 -7.80 4.61 5.50
N MET A 82 -7.04 4.35 4.43
CA MET A 82 -6.51 3.04 4.08
C MET A 82 -5.11 2.90 4.68
N LEU A 83 -4.87 1.76 5.32
CA LEU A 83 -3.58 1.40 5.93
C LEU A 83 -3.04 0.12 5.30
N ARG A 84 -1.74 0.06 5.05
CA ARG A 84 -1.00 -1.21 5.06
C ARG A 84 -0.18 -1.24 6.35
N PRO A 85 -0.39 -2.24 7.23
CA PRO A 85 0.37 -2.31 8.46
C PRO A 85 1.83 -2.69 8.17
N PRO A 86 2.80 -2.10 8.88
CA PRO A 86 4.19 -2.56 8.86
C PRO A 86 4.28 -4.07 9.13
N TYR A 87 5.15 -4.75 8.39
CA TYR A 87 5.38 -6.21 8.49
C TYR A 87 4.16 -7.09 8.18
N GLY A 88 3.04 -6.52 7.71
CA GLY A 88 1.76 -7.22 7.62
C GLY A 88 1.10 -7.54 8.97
N SER A 89 1.68 -7.05 10.07
CA SER A 89 1.20 -7.34 11.43
C SER A 89 -0.04 -6.51 11.76
N PHE A 90 -1.19 -7.17 11.80
CA PHE A 90 -2.46 -6.52 12.15
C PHE A 90 -3.39 -7.51 12.85
N ARG A 91 -4.14 -7.05 13.86
CA ARG A 91 -5.07 -7.85 14.64
C ARG A 91 -6.34 -7.07 14.94
N GLU A 92 -7.40 -7.76 15.30
CA GLU A 92 -8.66 -7.13 15.74
C GLU A 92 -8.43 -6.08 16.84
N ALA A 93 -7.60 -6.38 17.84
CA ALA A 93 -7.26 -5.43 18.90
C ALA A 93 -6.60 -4.15 18.35
N THR A 94 -5.76 -4.25 17.30
CA THR A 94 -5.16 -3.10 16.63
C THR A 94 -6.21 -2.26 15.93
N TRP A 95 -7.15 -2.93 15.26
CA TRP A 95 -8.29 -2.27 14.61
C TRP A 95 -9.13 -1.48 15.63
N LEU A 96 -9.53 -2.12 16.73
CA LEU A 96 -10.33 -1.48 17.77
C LEU A 96 -9.63 -0.28 18.40
N LYS A 97 -8.32 -0.35 18.63
CA LYS A 97 -7.50 0.76 19.12
C LYS A 97 -7.40 1.93 18.13
N SER A 98 -7.61 1.71 16.84
CA SER A 98 -7.57 2.78 15.84
C SER A 98 -8.74 3.77 15.94
N LYS A 99 -9.79 3.44 16.69
CA LYS A 99 -10.94 4.32 16.98
C LYS A 99 -11.58 4.95 15.74
N GLY A 100 -11.71 4.20 14.67
CA GLY A 100 -12.34 4.65 13.44
C GLY A 100 -11.48 5.60 12.58
N MET A 101 -10.19 5.72 12.84
CA MET A 101 -9.26 6.45 11.95
C MET A 101 -9.08 5.75 10.61
N LEU A 102 -9.30 4.43 10.58
CA LEU A 102 -9.12 3.58 9.40
C LEU A 102 -10.46 3.08 8.91
N SER A 103 -10.62 2.95 7.61
CA SER A 103 -11.72 2.23 6.96
C SER A 103 -11.28 0.90 6.38
N LEU A 104 -9.98 0.71 6.13
CA LEU A 104 -9.45 -0.50 5.52
C LEU A 104 -8.01 -0.75 5.94
N SER A 105 -7.69 -2.02 6.26
CA SER A 105 -6.33 -2.53 6.36
C SER A 105 -6.07 -3.46 5.18
N VAL A 106 -5.01 -3.21 4.41
CA VAL A 106 -4.72 -3.92 3.15
C VAL A 106 -3.40 -4.64 3.24
N LEU A 107 -3.43 -5.95 3.03
CA LEU A 107 -2.26 -6.80 2.86
C LEU A 107 -1.95 -7.02 1.38
N TRP A 108 -1.47 -8.20 1.01
CA TRP A 108 -1.11 -8.57 -0.35
C TRP A 108 -1.38 -10.04 -0.60
N THR A 109 -1.47 -10.42 -1.86
CA THR A 109 -1.64 -11.81 -2.28
C THR A 109 -0.34 -12.43 -2.81
N GLN A 110 0.56 -11.60 -3.38
CA GLN A 110 1.87 -11.99 -3.85
C GLN A 110 2.95 -11.16 -3.14
N ASP A 111 3.86 -11.84 -2.44
CA ASP A 111 5.06 -11.21 -1.89
C ASP A 111 6.23 -11.40 -2.86
N SER A 112 6.74 -10.31 -3.39
CA SER A 112 7.92 -10.32 -4.24
C SER A 112 9.20 -10.76 -3.51
N HIS A 113 9.19 -10.65 -2.17
CA HIS A 113 10.36 -10.80 -1.31
C HIS A 113 11.54 -9.88 -1.68
N ASP A 114 11.27 -8.76 -2.35
CA ASP A 114 12.26 -7.77 -2.78
C ASP A 114 13.09 -7.22 -1.63
N TRP A 115 12.48 -7.09 -0.44
CA TRP A 115 13.11 -6.66 0.80
C TRP A 115 14.30 -7.54 1.21
N SER A 116 14.32 -8.82 0.82
CA SER A 116 15.41 -9.76 1.09
C SER A 116 16.53 -9.72 0.03
N ARG A 117 16.33 -9.00 -1.08
CA ARG A 117 17.28 -8.83 -2.19
C ARG A 117 17.71 -10.16 -2.83
N PRO A 118 16.75 -11.00 -3.25
CA PRO A 118 17.04 -12.36 -3.74
C PRO A 118 17.54 -12.43 -5.19
N GLY A 119 17.67 -11.30 -5.87
CA GLY A 119 17.95 -11.17 -7.31
C GLY A 119 16.69 -10.83 -8.11
N ALA A 120 16.85 -10.08 -9.21
CA ALA A 120 15.73 -9.62 -10.04
C ALA A 120 14.85 -10.78 -10.55
N ASP A 121 15.44 -11.84 -11.08
CA ASP A 121 14.70 -13.02 -11.57
C ASP A 121 13.83 -13.66 -10.49
N LYS A 122 14.33 -13.67 -9.23
CA LYS A 122 13.58 -14.23 -8.12
C LYS A 122 12.43 -13.33 -7.71
N ILE A 123 12.63 -12.01 -7.72
CA ILE A 123 11.57 -11.02 -7.50
C ILE A 123 10.46 -11.19 -8.55
N VAL A 124 10.83 -11.31 -9.83
CA VAL A 124 9.86 -11.57 -10.91
C VAL A 124 9.09 -12.86 -10.66
N SER A 125 9.80 -13.97 -10.41
CA SER A 125 9.13 -15.28 -10.22
C SER A 125 8.20 -15.29 -9.02
N ASN A 126 8.58 -14.66 -7.90
CA ASN A 126 7.73 -14.55 -6.71
C ASN A 126 6.48 -13.69 -6.98
N SER A 127 6.66 -12.56 -7.67
CA SER A 127 5.55 -11.66 -8.01
C SER A 127 4.51 -12.28 -8.94
N LEU A 128 4.94 -13.19 -9.81
CA LEU A 128 4.07 -13.86 -10.79
C LEU A 128 3.46 -15.17 -10.27
N ALA A 129 3.93 -15.68 -9.14
CA ALA A 129 3.47 -16.96 -8.59
C ALA A 129 2.00 -16.85 -8.14
N GLY A 130 1.12 -17.67 -8.74
CA GLY A 130 -0.29 -17.72 -8.37
C GLY A 130 -1.10 -16.45 -8.69
N ILE A 131 -0.62 -15.63 -9.63
CA ILE A 131 -1.31 -14.41 -10.04
C ILE A 131 -2.71 -14.71 -10.60
N GLY A 132 -3.66 -13.85 -10.28
CA GLY A 132 -5.03 -13.90 -10.78
C GLY A 132 -5.70 -12.55 -10.77
N SER A 133 -6.94 -12.47 -11.24
CA SER A 133 -7.72 -11.23 -11.12
C SER A 133 -7.91 -10.86 -9.65
N GLY A 134 -7.68 -9.60 -9.30
CA GLY A 134 -7.73 -9.14 -7.91
C GLY A 134 -6.44 -9.31 -7.11
N SER A 135 -5.39 -9.84 -7.73
CA SER A 135 -4.08 -9.98 -7.05
C SER A 135 -3.46 -8.64 -6.68
N ILE A 136 -2.84 -8.59 -5.51
CA ILE A 136 -2.09 -7.45 -4.98
C ILE A 136 -0.64 -7.88 -4.80
N ILE A 137 0.26 -7.30 -5.60
CA ILE A 137 1.71 -7.58 -5.53
C ILE A 137 2.37 -6.58 -4.59
N LEU A 138 3.07 -7.09 -3.57
CA LEU A 138 3.90 -6.28 -2.68
C LEU A 138 5.27 -6.03 -3.29
N MET A 139 5.66 -4.76 -3.36
CA MET A 139 7.02 -4.30 -3.67
C MET A 139 7.35 -3.07 -2.82
N HIS A 140 8.63 -2.69 -2.77
CA HIS A 140 9.10 -1.55 -1.98
C HIS A 140 9.96 -0.60 -2.83
N ASP A 141 9.71 0.70 -2.68
CA ASP A 141 10.46 1.78 -3.33
C ASP A 141 11.42 2.51 -2.38
N GLY A 142 11.60 1.97 -1.17
CA GLY A 142 12.44 2.51 -0.11
C GLY A 142 13.00 1.44 0.83
N GLY A 143 13.65 1.89 1.91
CA GLY A 143 14.17 0.98 2.95
C GLY A 143 15.44 0.22 2.55
N GLY A 144 16.33 0.83 1.76
CA GLY A 144 17.62 0.25 1.37
C GLY A 144 17.90 0.29 -0.13
N ASN A 145 18.78 -0.59 -0.60
CA ASN A 145 19.09 -0.71 -2.02
C ASN A 145 17.98 -1.48 -2.75
N ARG A 146 17.37 -0.86 -3.77
CA ARG A 146 16.25 -1.35 -4.59
C ARG A 146 16.63 -1.51 -6.08
N ASP A 147 17.90 -1.66 -6.41
CA ASP A 147 18.32 -1.78 -7.81
C ASP A 147 17.75 -3.05 -8.47
N GLN A 148 17.67 -4.17 -7.72
CA GLN A 148 17.08 -5.43 -8.19
C GLN A 148 15.56 -5.28 -8.47
N ASP A 149 14.90 -4.45 -7.66
CA ASP A 149 13.46 -4.17 -7.80
C ASP A 149 13.20 -3.38 -9.08
N LEU A 150 14.05 -2.38 -9.36
CA LEU A 150 13.97 -1.59 -10.60
C LEU A 150 14.29 -2.40 -11.87
N GLU A 151 15.10 -3.44 -11.75
CA GLU A 151 15.37 -4.38 -12.83
C GLU A 151 14.19 -5.35 -13.03
N ALA A 152 13.54 -5.78 -11.94
CA ALA A 152 12.42 -6.72 -11.95
C ALA A 152 11.11 -6.07 -12.40
N LEU A 153 10.84 -4.83 -11.98
CA LEU A 153 9.54 -4.18 -12.16
C LEU A 153 9.09 -4.12 -13.64
N PRO A 154 9.91 -3.69 -14.61
CA PRO A 154 9.50 -3.70 -16.01
C PRO A 154 9.10 -5.09 -16.51
N GLN A 155 9.83 -6.13 -16.12
CA GLN A 155 9.57 -7.51 -16.53
C GLN A 155 8.23 -8.03 -15.97
N ILE A 156 7.91 -7.68 -14.72
CA ILE A 156 6.62 -8.01 -14.10
C ILE A 156 5.48 -7.32 -14.86
N LEU A 157 5.62 -6.01 -15.12
CA LEU A 157 4.61 -5.23 -15.80
C LEU A 157 4.35 -5.75 -17.23
N GLU A 158 5.40 -5.94 -18.01
CA GLU A 158 5.32 -6.43 -19.39
C GLU A 158 4.69 -7.85 -19.44
N THR A 159 5.12 -8.73 -18.56
CA THR A 159 4.60 -10.10 -18.52
C THR A 159 3.10 -10.10 -18.26
N LEU A 160 2.64 -9.36 -17.26
CA LEU A 160 1.22 -9.32 -16.91
C LEU A 160 0.38 -8.57 -17.94
N GLN A 161 0.89 -7.48 -18.53
CA GLN A 161 0.20 -6.79 -19.62
C GLN A 161 0.04 -7.69 -20.85
N ASN A 162 1.07 -8.46 -21.20
CA ASN A 162 1.01 -9.43 -22.30
C ASN A 162 0.03 -10.59 -22.04
N GLN A 163 -0.26 -10.88 -20.77
CA GLN A 163 -1.29 -11.85 -20.35
C GLN A 163 -2.70 -11.23 -20.29
N GLY A 164 -2.84 -9.93 -20.58
CA GLY A 164 -4.12 -9.23 -20.60
C GLY A 164 -4.56 -8.66 -19.25
N TYR A 165 -3.68 -8.65 -18.24
CA TYR A 165 -3.97 -7.96 -16.97
C TYR A 165 -3.89 -6.45 -17.13
N THR A 166 -4.76 -5.75 -16.41
CA THR A 166 -4.72 -4.31 -16.22
C THR A 166 -4.31 -4.00 -14.79
N PHE A 167 -3.49 -2.96 -14.61
CA PHE A 167 -3.06 -2.50 -13.29
C PHE A 167 -3.93 -1.33 -12.88
N VAL A 168 -4.44 -1.40 -11.66
CA VAL A 168 -5.34 -0.40 -11.08
C VAL A 168 -4.87 -0.03 -9.68
N THR A 169 -5.33 1.10 -9.17
CA THR A 169 -5.17 1.44 -7.75
C THR A 169 -6.05 0.54 -6.86
N LEU A 170 -5.75 0.49 -5.58
CA LEU A 170 -6.59 -0.29 -4.64
C LEU A 170 -8.02 0.25 -4.57
N SER A 171 -8.21 1.57 -4.65
CA SER A 171 -9.56 2.14 -4.70
C SER A 171 -10.34 1.70 -5.93
N GLU A 172 -9.70 1.66 -7.09
CA GLU A 172 -10.31 1.15 -8.33
C GLU A 172 -10.60 -0.36 -8.24
N LEU A 173 -9.68 -1.14 -7.64
CA LEU A 173 -9.88 -2.55 -7.40
C LEU A 173 -11.10 -2.81 -6.51
N MET A 174 -11.21 -2.09 -5.38
CA MET A 174 -12.35 -2.17 -4.48
C MET A 174 -13.67 -1.77 -5.15
N GLN A 175 -13.67 -0.74 -6.00
CA GLN A 175 -14.85 -0.32 -6.74
C GLN A 175 -15.37 -1.40 -7.71
N SER A 176 -14.49 -2.28 -8.17
CA SER A 176 -14.86 -3.39 -9.05
C SER A 176 -15.43 -4.61 -8.30
N ASP A 177 -15.23 -4.70 -6.97
CA ASP A 177 -15.70 -5.82 -6.15
C ASP A 177 -17.09 -5.55 -5.59
N SER A 178 -18.08 -6.30 -6.10
CA SER A 178 -19.47 -6.19 -5.68
C SER A 178 -19.75 -6.71 -4.26
N ALA A 179 -18.81 -7.47 -3.67
CA ALA A 179 -18.94 -7.93 -2.28
C ALA A 179 -18.68 -6.82 -1.26
N ILE A 180 -17.94 -5.77 -1.66
CA ILE A 180 -17.68 -4.62 -0.80
C ILE A 180 -18.87 -3.65 -0.85
N PRO A 181 -19.47 -3.26 0.28
CA PRO A 181 -20.56 -2.28 0.33
C PRO A 181 -20.21 -0.98 -0.38
N ASN A 182 -21.18 -0.40 -1.10
CA ASN A 182 -20.95 0.76 -1.94
C ASN A 182 -20.38 1.96 -1.17
N GLU A 183 -20.89 2.20 0.03
CA GLU A 183 -20.46 3.31 0.89
C GLU A 183 -18.99 3.20 1.31
N ILE A 184 -18.48 1.98 1.37
CA ILE A 184 -17.06 1.70 1.67
C ILE A 184 -16.23 1.82 0.41
N ARG A 185 -16.72 1.30 -0.72
CA ARG A 185 -16.04 1.42 -2.02
C ARG A 185 -15.84 2.86 -2.45
N THR A 186 -16.81 3.72 -2.17
CA THR A 186 -16.77 5.16 -2.50
C THR A 186 -16.06 6.00 -1.44
N GLY A 187 -15.76 5.43 -0.27
CA GLY A 187 -15.18 6.17 0.85
C GLY A 187 -16.16 7.08 1.59
N GLU A 188 -17.46 6.96 1.29
CA GLU A 188 -18.52 7.75 1.95
C GLU A 188 -18.76 7.33 3.39
N ALA A 189 -18.57 6.04 3.70
CA ALA A 189 -18.66 5.51 5.04
C ALA A 189 -17.37 4.84 5.48
N LYS A 190 -17.02 5.09 6.76
CA LYS A 190 -15.98 4.33 7.45
C LYS A 190 -16.62 3.11 8.08
N LEU A 191 -15.88 1.99 8.12
CA LEU A 191 -16.28 0.85 8.94
C LEU A 191 -16.36 1.28 10.40
N PRO A 192 -17.38 0.81 11.16
CA PRO A 192 -17.39 0.98 12.61
C PRO A 192 -16.12 0.41 13.22
N ALA A 193 -15.66 1.00 14.35
CA ALA A 193 -14.41 0.59 15.00
C ALA A 193 -14.39 -0.88 15.48
N ASN A 194 -15.56 -1.50 15.60
CA ASN A 194 -15.72 -2.91 15.94
C ASN A 194 -15.96 -3.82 14.72
N CYS A 195 -15.91 -3.28 13.51
CA CYS A 195 -16.11 -4.01 12.26
C CYS A 195 -14.76 -4.37 11.68
N VAL A 196 -14.52 -5.64 11.50
CA VAL A 196 -13.29 -6.19 10.95
C VAL A 196 -13.65 -7.04 9.73
N TRP A 197 -12.94 -6.86 8.63
CA TRP A 197 -13.08 -7.73 7.46
C TRP A 197 -12.19 -8.97 7.66
N PRO A 198 -12.75 -10.16 7.95
CA PRO A 198 -11.94 -11.34 8.28
C PRO A 198 -10.96 -11.74 7.17
N SER A 199 -11.34 -11.52 5.91
CA SER A 199 -10.50 -11.82 4.75
C SER A 199 -9.29 -10.88 4.58
N GLU A 200 -9.22 -9.79 5.33
CA GLU A 200 -8.19 -8.77 5.20
C GLU A 200 -7.21 -8.76 6.37
N LEU A 201 -7.51 -9.50 7.43
CA LEU A 201 -6.70 -9.51 8.64
C LEU A 201 -5.59 -10.56 8.64
N GLY A 202 -5.51 -11.39 7.62
CA GLY A 202 -4.56 -12.50 7.64
C GLY A 202 -4.78 -13.44 8.84
N ASP A 203 -4.48 -14.70 8.70
CA ASP A 203 -4.52 -15.62 9.82
C ASP A 203 -3.56 -15.16 10.92
N ALA A 204 -4.08 -15.03 12.14
CA ALA A 204 -3.36 -14.61 13.33
C ALA A 204 -2.36 -15.65 13.80
#